data_6e12ffcb591630b5ce63d5d898842987
#
_entry.id   6e12ffcb591630b5ce63d5d898842987
#
_cell.length_a   1.000
_cell.length_b   1.000
_cell.length_c   1.000
_cell.angle_alpha   90.00
_cell.angle_beta   90.00
_cell.angle_gamma   90.00
#
_symmetry.space_group_name_H-M   'P 1'
#
loop_
_entity.id
_entity.type
_entity.pdbx_description
1 polymer ?
#
loop_
_entity_poly.entity_id
_entity_poly.type
_entity_poly.pdbx_seq_one_letter_code
_entity_poly.pdbx_strand_id
1 'polypeptide(L)'
;IDPKGKVMDYEAHNYRKFDFNWNFKDLKLATSVGKDSYRVEGSISLKTLRKLGLISPEGEIRMGVYRADYFDDAGERVIWSSWIVPDAAEPDFHIPSSLGILKLENFVPLSRLK
;
A
#
# COMPACT_ATOMS: atom_id res chain seq x y z
N ILE A 1 -5.54 4.28 4.58
CA ILE A 1 -5.50 4.27 6.07
C ILE A 1 -5.49 5.72 6.51
N ASP A 2 -6.39 6.12 7.39
CA ASP A 2 -6.44 7.45 7.97
C ASP A 2 -5.67 7.53 9.32
N PRO A 3 -5.42 8.74 9.86
CA PRO A 3 -4.71 8.89 11.14
C PRO A 3 -5.42 8.26 12.34
N LYS A 4 -6.70 7.96 12.23
CA LYS A 4 -7.51 7.29 13.28
C LYS A 4 -7.48 5.77 13.16
N GLY A 5 -6.75 5.24 12.15
CA GLY A 5 -6.63 3.81 11.89
C GLY A 5 -7.80 3.20 11.10
N LYS A 6 -8.66 4.04 10.50
CA LYS A 6 -9.70 3.54 9.60
C LYS A 6 -9.05 3.03 8.30
N VAL A 7 -9.38 1.81 7.93
CA VAL A 7 -8.91 1.15 6.72
C VAL A 7 -10.04 1.09 5.70
N MET A 8 -9.71 1.36 4.46
CA MET A 8 -10.47 0.97 3.29
C MET A 8 -9.54 0.15 2.41
N ASP A 9 -9.86 -1.09 2.19
CA ASP A 9 -9.13 -2.01 1.34
C ASP A 9 -10.04 -2.56 0.24
N TYR A 10 -9.46 -2.94 -0.87
CA TYR A 10 -10.15 -3.48 -2.02
C TYR A 10 -9.17 -4.20 -2.94
N GLU A 11 -9.67 -5.08 -3.77
CA GLU A 11 -8.92 -5.62 -4.90
C GLU A 11 -9.17 -4.76 -6.15
N ALA A 12 -8.10 -4.45 -6.88
CA ALA A 12 -8.19 -3.68 -8.12
C ALA A 12 -7.66 -4.50 -9.30
N HIS A 13 -8.45 -4.61 -10.35
CA HIS A 13 -8.05 -5.17 -11.63
C HIS A 13 -7.94 -4.07 -12.69
N ASN A 14 -7.19 -4.35 -13.73
CA ASN A 14 -6.95 -3.41 -14.81
C ASN A 14 -8.24 -3.05 -15.58
N TYR A 15 -8.52 -1.81 -15.87
CA TYR A 15 -8.02 -0.59 -15.25
C TYR A 15 -9.14 0.00 -14.41
N ARG A 16 -8.88 0.25 -13.12
CA ARG A 16 -9.86 0.81 -12.16
C ARG A 16 -11.14 -0.03 -11.98
N LYS A 17 -11.05 -1.35 -12.13
CA LYS A 17 -12.13 -2.27 -11.73
C LYS A 17 -11.90 -2.67 -10.28
N PHE A 18 -12.72 -2.14 -9.38
CA PHE A 18 -12.55 -2.30 -7.94
C PHE A 18 -13.57 -3.29 -7.37
N ASP A 19 -13.08 -4.26 -6.58
CA ASP A 19 -13.91 -5.07 -5.70
C ASP A 19 -13.76 -4.57 -4.26
N PHE A 20 -14.71 -3.79 -3.80
CA PHE A 20 -14.77 -3.24 -2.44
C PHE A 20 -15.25 -4.24 -1.39
N ASN A 21 -15.67 -5.44 -1.78
CA ASN A 21 -16.02 -6.52 -0.85
C ASN A 21 -14.79 -7.34 -0.46
N TRP A 22 -13.67 -7.19 -1.17
CA TRP A 22 -12.43 -7.82 -0.83
C TRP A 22 -11.82 -7.18 0.42
N ASN A 23 -11.24 -7.99 1.32
CA ASN A 23 -10.60 -7.51 2.54
C ASN A 23 -9.30 -8.26 2.82
N PHE A 24 -8.31 -7.55 3.27
CA PHE A 24 -7.03 -8.10 3.70
C PHE A 24 -7.16 -8.63 5.14
N LYS A 25 -7.55 -9.90 5.29
CA LYS A 25 -7.98 -10.51 6.57
C LYS A 25 -6.93 -10.56 7.66
N ASP A 26 -5.63 -10.54 7.33
CA ASP A 26 -4.54 -10.63 8.30
C ASP A 26 -3.72 -9.34 8.44
N LEU A 27 -4.24 -8.24 7.94
CA LEU A 27 -3.69 -6.92 8.23
C LEU A 27 -3.87 -6.61 9.72
N LYS A 28 -2.75 -6.36 10.40
CA LYS A 28 -2.73 -5.78 11.74
C LYS A 28 -2.23 -4.36 11.64
N LEU A 29 -2.88 -3.45 12.33
CA LEU A 29 -2.61 -2.02 12.22
C LEU A 29 -2.63 -1.35 13.59
N ALA A 30 -1.73 -0.39 13.78
CA ALA A 30 -1.73 0.57 14.87
C ALA A 30 -1.46 1.97 14.34
N THR A 31 -2.11 2.96 14.91
CA THR A 31 -1.87 4.36 14.58
C THR A 31 -1.62 5.16 15.85
N SER A 32 -0.82 6.21 15.73
CA SER A 32 -0.64 7.20 16.79
C SER A 32 -0.57 8.60 16.19
N VAL A 33 -1.14 9.57 16.88
CA VAL A 33 -1.18 10.97 16.44
C VAL A 33 -0.33 11.79 17.41
N GLY A 34 0.66 12.50 16.85
CA GLY A 34 1.46 13.50 17.57
C GLY A 34 0.93 14.92 17.32
N LYS A 35 1.69 15.90 17.79
CA LYS A 35 1.33 17.32 17.62
C LYS A 35 1.25 17.72 16.13
N ASP A 36 2.27 17.35 15.36
CA ASP A 36 2.46 17.78 13.98
C ASP A 36 2.63 16.59 13.00
N SER A 37 2.29 15.39 13.45
CA SER A 37 2.48 14.16 12.68
C SER A 37 1.53 13.05 13.12
N TYR A 38 1.39 12.05 12.29
CA TYR A 38 0.83 10.76 12.70
C TYR A 38 1.72 9.63 12.20
N ARG A 39 1.63 8.50 12.88
CA ARG A 39 2.34 7.27 12.53
C ARG A 39 1.35 6.17 12.26
N VAL A 40 1.64 5.39 11.24
CA VAL A 40 0.94 4.16 10.91
C VAL A 40 1.95 3.02 10.93
N GLU A 41 1.69 1.99 11.69
CA GLU A 41 2.47 0.76 11.74
C GLU A 41 1.56 -0.41 11.46
N GLY A 42 2.03 -1.38 10.69
CA GLY A 42 1.23 -2.54 10.38
C GLY A 42 2.07 -3.76 10.03
N SER A 43 1.41 -4.90 10.00
CA SER A 43 2.00 -6.15 9.55
C SER A 43 1.02 -6.95 8.71
N ILE A 44 1.58 -7.65 7.74
CA ILE A 44 0.89 -8.55 6.83
C ILE A 44 1.71 -9.84 6.77
N SER A 45 1.07 -11.01 6.82
CA SER A 45 1.80 -12.27 6.79
C SER A 45 2.41 -12.52 5.41
N LEU A 46 3.66 -13.01 5.37
CA LEU A 46 4.31 -13.44 4.13
C LEU A 46 3.54 -14.58 3.46
N LYS A 47 2.84 -15.41 4.25
CA LYS A 47 1.99 -16.48 3.73
C LYS A 47 0.87 -15.92 2.85
N THR A 48 0.21 -14.86 3.31
CA THR A 48 -0.86 -14.22 2.54
C THR A 48 -0.32 -13.52 1.30
N LEU A 49 0.79 -12.79 1.42
CA LEU A 49 1.43 -12.15 0.27
C LEU A 49 1.83 -13.16 -0.81
N ARG A 50 2.37 -14.32 -0.42
CA ARG A 50 2.69 -15.41 -1.36
C ARG A 50 1.44 -15.99 -2.01
N LYS A 51 0.39 -16.24 -1.23
CA LYS A 51 -0.88 -16.77 -1.74
C LYS A 51 -1.52 -15.85 -2.77
N LEU A 52 -1.38 -14.55 -2.59
CA LEU A 52 -1.87 -13.52 -3.51
C LEU A 52 -0.93 -13.27 -4.70
N GLY A 53 0.25 -13.91 -4.74
CA GLY A 53 1.23 -13.70 -5.81
C GLY A 53 1.89 -12.32 -5.76
N LEU A 54 1.89 -11.65 -4.60
CA LEU A 54 2.41 -10.29 -4.43
C LEU A 54 3.89 -10.23 -4.05
N ILE A 55 4.51 -11.38 -3.80
CA ILE A 55 5.94 -11.47 -3.45
C ILE A 55 6.66 -12.40 -4.41
N SER A 56 7.79 -11.94 -4.95
CA SER A 56 8.62 -12.75 -5.84
C SER A 56 9.37 -13.84 -5.08
N PRO A 57 9.93 -14.85 -5.78
CA PRO A 57 10.80 -15.87 -5.15
C PRO A 57 12.03 -15.28 -4.45
N GLU A 58 12.49 -14.12 -4.86
CA GLU A 58 13.64 -13.38 -4.31
C GLU A 58 13.29 -12.49 -3.13
N GLY A 59 11.99 -12.38 -2.77
CA GLY A 59 11.51 -11.54 -1.68
C GLY A 59 11.28 -10.07 -2.07
N GLU A 60 10.94 -9.83 -3.31
CA GLU A 60 10.59 -8.49 -3.81
C GLU A 60 9.08 -8.33 -3.92
N ILE A 61 8.59 -7.13 -3.56
CA ILE A 61 7.19 -6.73 -3.68
C ILE A 61 7.13 -5.46 -4.53
N ARG A 62 6.32 -5.46 -5.57
CA ARG A 62 5.97 -4.23 -6.28
C ARG A 62 4.86 -3.52 -5.51
N MET A 63 5.16 -2.33 -5.01
CA MET A 63 4.19 -1.56 -4.22
C MET A 63 4.38 -0.06 -4.41
N GLY A 64 3.35 0.70 -4.08
CA GLY A 64 3.41 2.14 -3.96
C GLY A 64 3.05 2.59 -2.54
N VAL A 65 3.60 3.73 -2.14
CA VAL A 65 3.22 4.43 -0.91
C VAL A 65 2.77 5.83 -1.31
N TYR A 66 1.55 6.16 -0.94
CA TYR A 66 0.91 7.40 -1.33
C TYR A 66 0.31 8.09 -0.12
N ARG A 67 0.29 9.41 -0.18
CA ARG A 67 -0.36 10.24 0.84
C ARG A 67 -1.20 11.31 0.17
N ALA A 68 -2.39 11.55 0.71
CA ALA A 68 -3.25 12.66 0.36
C ALA A 68 -3.41 13.56 1.58
N ASP A 69 -3.03 14.82 1.46
CA ASP A 69 -3.22 15.85 2.48
C ASP A 69 -4.37 16.76 2.03
N TYR A 70 -5.49 16.67 2.72
CA TYR A 70 -6.68 17.49 2.47
C TYR A 70 -6.65 18.74 3.35
N PHE A 71 -6.90 19.90 2.74
CA PHE A 71 -6.83 21.20 3.39
C PHE A 71 -8.19 21.87 3.61
N ASP A 72 -9.25 21.20 3.19
CA ASP A 72 -10.63 21.64 3.39
C ASP A 72 -11.57 20.45 3.57
N ASP A 73 -12.74 20.71 4.18
CA ASP A 73 -13.73 19.68 4.45
C ASP A 73 -14.45 19.19 3.19
N ALA A 74 -14.42 19.96 2.09
CA ALA A 74 -15.00 19.59 0.81
C ALA A 74 -14.11 18.63 0.01
N GLY A 75 -12.83 18.51 0.38
CA GLY A 75 -11.84 17.68 -0.31
C GLY A 75 -11.42 18.25 -1.67
N GLU A 76 -11.64 19.56 -1.90
CA GLU A 76 -11.30 20.21 -3.17
C GLU A 76 -9.82 20.57 -3.25
N ARG A 77 -9.19 20.79 -2.10
CA ARG A 77 -7.77 21.12 -2.00
C ARG A 77 -7.01 19.94 -1.42
N VAL A 78 -6.29 19.24 -2.28
CA VAL A 78 -5.48 18.07 -1.89
C VAL A 78 -4.07 18.18 -2.45
N ILE A 79 -3.08 17.84 -1.63
CA ILE A 79 -1.69 17.59 -2.08
C ILE A 79 -1.46 16.09 -2.07
N TRP A 80 -1.04 15.56 -3.21
CA TRP A 80 -0.66 14.17 -3.37
C TRP A 80 0.86 14.02 -3.26
N SER A 81 1.28 13.08 -2.44
CA SER A 81 2.68 12.68 -2.33
C SER A 81 2.80 11.20 -2.63
N SER A 82 3.86 10.81 -3.32
CA SER A 82 4.14 9.40 -3.63
C SER A 82 5.61 9.08 -3.45
N TRP A 83 5.88 7.83 -3.07
CA TRP A 83 7.26 7.31 -3.00
C TRP A 83 7.91 7.28 -4.39
N ILE A 84 7.19 6.81 -5.40
CA ILE A 84 7.61 6.83 -6.80
C ILE A 84 6.74 7.82 -7.55
N VAL A 85 7.37 8.72 -8.30
CA VAL A 85 6.67 9.68 -9.17
C VAL A 85 6.08 8.89 -10.35
N PRO A 86 4.76 8.87 -10.52
CA PRO A 86 4.14 8.18 -11.65
C PRO A 86 4.41 8.91 -12.97
N ASP A 87 4.57 8.15 -14.05
CA ASP A 87 4.64 8.69 -15.42
C ASP A 87 3.22 8.96 -15.92
N ALA A 88 2.65 10.06 -15.45
CA ALA A 88 1.30 10.52 -15.78
C ALA A 88 1.20 12.04 -15.66
N ALA A 89 0.38 12.67 -16.50
CA ALA A 89 0.15 14.11 -16.47
C ALA A 89 -0.61 14.55 -15.21
N GLU A 90 -1.49 13.71 -14.71
CA GLU A 90 -2.25 13.91 -13.47
C GLU A 90 -1.96 12.79 -12.47
N PRO A 91 -2.13 13.03 -11.15
CA PRO A 91 -1.89 12.01 -10.14
C PRO A 91 -2.70 10.75 -10.38
N ASP A 92 -2.03 9.65 -10.69
CA ASP A 92 -2.65 8.35 -10.87
C ASP A 92 -1.83 7.24 -10.19
N PHE A 93 -2.41 6.61 -9.18
CA PHE A 93 -1.78 5.54 -8.40
C PHE A 93 -2.09 4.15 -8.93
N HIS A 94 -2.96 4.04 -9.93
CA HIS A 94 -3.45 2.77 -10.47
C HIS A 94 -2.70 2.34 -11.74
N ILE A 95 -1.55 2.92 -11.99
CA ILE A 95 -0.70 2.61 -13.14
C ILE A 95 0.62 1.96 -12.70
N PRO A 96 1.21 1.05 -13.48
CA PRO A 96 2.44 0.34 -13.11
C PRO A 96 3.63 1.24 -12.79
N SER A 97 3.74 2.42 -13.44
CA SER A 97 4.83 3.37 -13.21
C SER A 97 4.79 4.05 -11.83
N SER A 98 3.66 3.95 -11.11
CA SER A 98 3.53 4.46 -9.74
C SER A 98 4.11 3.52 -8.68
N LEU A 99 4.55 2.31 -9.07
CA LEU A 99 5.02 1.26 -8.17
C LEU A 99 6.54 1.17 -8.17
N GLY A 100 7.13 1.10 -6.98
CA GLY A 100 8.53 0.76 -6.77
C GLY A 100 8.70 -0.71 -6.36
N ILE A 101 9.96 -1.09 -6.13
CA ILE A 101 10.32 -2.43 -5.65
C ILE A 101 10.78 -2.31 -4.20
N LEU A 102 10.04 -2.97 -3.30
CA LEU A 102 10.42 -3.18 -1.91
C LEU A 102 11.13 -4.54 -1.80
N LYS A 103 12.34 -4.55 -1.22
CA LYS A 103 13.07 -5.77 -0.91
C LYS A 103 12.90 -6.11 0.56
N LEU A 104 12.50 -7.34 0.85
CA LEU A 104 12.37 -7.81 2.22
C LEU A 104 13.74 -8.18 2.79
N GLU A 105 14.08 -7.59 3.95
CA GLU A 105 15.28 -7.97 4.69
C GLU A 105 15.16 -9.38 5.26
N ASN A 106 16.27 -10.11 5.31
CA ASN A 106 16.35 -11.46 5.86
C ASN A 106 15.33 -12.46 5.27
N PHE A 107 14.90 -12.22 4.03
CA PHE A 107 13.97 -13.11 3.35
C PHE A 107 14.62 -14.44 3.01
N VAL A 108 13.99 -15.53 3.44
CA VAL A 108 14.42 -16.90 3.08
C VAL A 108 13.53 -17.42 1.96
N PRO A 109 14.07 -17.64 0.74
CA PRO A 109 13.33 -18.24 -0.36
C PRO A 109 12.80 -19.62 0.01
N LEU A 110 11.59 -19.98 -0.47
CA LEU A 110 10.99 -21.30 -0.20
C LEU A 110 11.87 -22.45 -0.66
N SER A 111 12.68 -22.26 -1.70
CA SER A 111 13.64 -23.26 -2.19
C SER A 111 14.73 -23.64 -1.17
N ARG A 112 14.97 -22.82 -0.15
CA ARG A 112 15.91 -23.07 0.94
C ARG A 112 15.26 -23.63 2.21
N LEU A 113 13.95 -23.73 2.25
CA LEU A 113 13.17 -24.28 3.36
C LEU A 113 12.91 -25.80 3.13
N LYS A 114 13.97 -26.53 2.83
CA LYS A 114 13.90 -28.00 2.72
C LYS A 114 14.12 -28.65 4.08
#